data_9ea50043d437f99bbb6d9f0b99acf5f0
#
_entry.id   9ea50043d437f99bbb6d9f0b99acf5f0
#
_cell.length_a   1.000
_cell.length_b   1.000
_cell.length_c   1.000
_cell.angle_alpha   90.00
_cell.angle_beta   90.00
_cell.angle_gamma   90.00
#
_symmetry.space_group_name_H-M   'P 1'
#
loop_
_entity.id
_entity.type
_entity.pdbx_description
1 polymer ?
#
loop_
_entity_poly.entity_id
_entity_poly.type
_entity_poly.pdbx_seq_one_letter_code
_entity_poly.pdbx_strand_id
1 'polypeptide(L)'
;MKIIHIANFYGPKSGGIKTTLHNLGTGYMSQGHDFTYIVPGAGLYHEKTPHGIRITVPSMVIPFSGGYRIIKSNRQIKNMLLALSPDRIEVSDRFTLSSVGRWAKSRKITTLVFSHETLRGLIKTYLPFSAKRFVDWHNRRLSNSFDYVIATTKFASSEFTAIGTENLIQVPLGVDLKTFSPKNRDLELRTKLLKGGEILLLHCGRLSPEKKPERSIQALRELLKRGVNARLIYVGTGPLHKKLYESSRDIPVTFLGYISDKRYLASVVASADISIAPGPIETFCLSALESLASGTPVVAAETSAVGEFLLVNTSDFVGQVAANTGTDFANAIEKIIVQLKTDHTLRSRCHHQAENFPWSSTISQMLSLGKKSNVHNLWAA
;
A
#
# COMPACT_ATOMS: atom_id res chain seq x y z
N MET A 1 25.71 5.46 -5.91
CA MET A 1 24.95 5.22 -7.16
C MET A 1 23.98 6.34 -7.40
N LYS A 2 23.75 6.66 -8.67
CA LYS A 2 22.68 7.57 -9.08
C LYS A 2 21.44 6.74 -9.44
N ILE A 3 20.43 6.77 -8.58
CA ILE A 3 19.19 5.98 -8.71
C ILE A 3 18.08 6.90 -9.19
N ILE A 4 17.40 6.50 -10.27
CA ILE A 4 16.22 7.22 -10.78
C ILE A 4 15.00 6.33 -10.67
N HIS A 5 13.97 6.81 -9.97
CA HIS A 5 12.68 6.13 -9.84
C HIS A 5 11.61 6.85 -10.64
N ILE A 6 10.94 6.15 -11.54
CA ILE A 6 9.87 6.70 -12.39
C ILE A 6 8.56 6.09 -11.94
N ALA A 7 7.59 6.92 -11.58
CA ALA A 7 6.29 6.45 -11.11
C ALA A 7 5.14 7.19 -11.77
N ASN A 8 4.16 6.45 -12.27
CA ASN A 8 2.82 6.96 -12.55
C ASN A 8 1.94 6.91 -11.29
N PHE A 9 0.73 7.40 -11.36
CA PHE A 9 -0.26 7.42 -10.26
C PHE A 9 0.21 8.16 -8.99
N TYR A 10 1.27 8.94 -9.09
CA TYR A 10 1.75 9.81 -8.01
C TYR A 10 0.95 11.11 -8.01
N GLY A 11 0.37 11.46 -6.86
CA GLY A 11 -0.42 12.69 -6.69
C GLY A 11 -0.39 13.19 -5.25
N PRO A 12 -0.90 14.41 -4.98
CA PRO A 12 -0.88 15.01 -3.65
C PRO A 12 -1.52 14.14 -2.56
N LYS A 13 -2.61 13.44 -2.93
CA LYS A 13 -3.39 12.56 -2.04
C LYS A 13 -3.14 11.06 -2.30
N SER A 14 -2.11 10.69 -3.09
CA SER A 14 -1.77 9.29 -3.28
C SER A 14 -1.10 8.72 -2.02
N GLY A 15 -1.50 7.49 -1.64
CA GLY A 15 -1.00 6.80 -0.45
C GLY A 15 0.26 5.97 -0.74
N GLY A 16 0.10 4.67 -0.99
CA GLY A 16 1.18 3.67 -1.02
C GLY A 16 2.38 4.02 -1.91
N ILE A 17 2.17 4.37 -3.19
CA ILE A 17 3.27 4.69 -4.12
C ILE A 17 4.08 5.90 -3.62
N LYS A 18 3.40 6.98 -3.19
CA LYS A 18 4.08 8.17 -2.66
C LYS A 18 4.89 7.84 -1.41
N THR A 19 4.30 7.12 -0.47
CA THR A 19 4.97 6.69 0.77
C THR A 19 6.19 5.82 0.44
N THR A 20 6.07 4.87 -0.48
CA THR A 20 7.19 4.02 -0.92
C THR A 20 8.32 4.84 -1.53
N LEU A 21 8.02 5.72 -2.49
CA LEU A 21 9.05 6.57 -3.12
C LEU A 21 9.78 7.44 -2.10
N HIS A 22 9.05 8.06 -1.19
CA HIS A 22 9.63 8.95 -0.18
C HIS A 22 10.55 8.19 0.79
N ASN A 23 10.13 7.02 1.28
CA ASN A 23 10.95 6.24 2.19
C ASN A 23 12.18 5.63 1.49
N LEU A 24 12.02 5.10 0.27
CA LEU A 24 13.17 4.62 -0.51
C LEU A 24 14.16 5.76 -0.77
N GLY A 25 13.68 6.92 -1.22
CA GLY A 25 14.55 8.06 -1.51
C GLY A 25 15.29 8.55 -0.28
N THR A 26 14.61 8.75 0.85
CA THR A 26 15.24 9.13 2.12
C THR A 26 16.27 8.09 2.54
N GLY A 27 15.95 6.81 2.44
CA GLY A 27 16.85 5.72 2.82
C GLY A 27 18.05 5.60 1.90
N TYR A 28 17.88 5.72 0.58
CA TYR A 28 19.02 5.71 -0.36
C TYR A 28 19.97 6.86 -0.12
N MET A 29 19.45 8.09 0.06
CA MET A 29 20.27 9.26 0.35
C MET A 29 21.01 9.14 1.68
N SER A 30 20.39 8.57 2.72
CA SER A 30 21.07 8.35 4.01
C SER A 30 22.24 7.37 3.93
N GLN A 31 22.28 6.54 2.86
CA GLN A 31 23.37 5.61 2.56
C GLN A 31 24.34 6.15 1.47
N GLY A 32 24.32 7.46 1.20
CA GLY A 32 25.26 8.11 0.27
C GLY A 32 24.95 7.90 -1.21
N HIS A 33 23.67 7.63 -1.57
CA HIS A 33 23.25 7.52 -2.97
C HIS A 33 22.49 8.76 -3.41
N ASP A 34 22.64 9.15 -4.68
CA ASP A 34 21.84 10.20 -5.30
C ASP A 34 20.49 9.62 -5.72
N PHE A 35 19.40 10.25 -5.30
CA PHE A 35 18.07 9.81 -5.66
C PHE A 35 17.27 10.91 -6.35
N THR A 36 16.74 10.55 -7.53
CA THR A 36 15.82 11.40 -8.30
C THR A 36 14.56 10.60 -8.61
N TYR A 37 13.41 11.23 -8.44
CA TYR A 37 12.15 10.59 -8.84
C TYR A 37 11.38 11.43 -9.85
N ILE A 38 10.94 10.76 -10.93
CA ILE A 38 10.22 11.37 -12.06
C ILE A 38 8.75 10.99 -11.92
N VAL A 39 7.87 11.98 -11.84
CA VAL A 39 6.45 11.81 -11.58
C VAL A 39 5.59 12.65 -12.51
N PRO A 40 4.31 12.25 -12.76
CA PRO A 40 3.43 13.00 -13.61
C PRO A 40 2.94 14.31 -12.98
N GLY A 41 2.77 15.34 -13.80
CA GLY A 41 2.20 16.62 -13.38
C GLY A 41 1.67 17.46 -14.53
N ALA A 42 1.42 18.74 -14.29
CA ALA A 42 0.92 19.66 -15.30
C ALA A 42 2.02 20.13 -16.28
N GLY A 43 3.26 20.25 -15.78
CA GLY A 43 4.40 20.77 -16.52
C GLY A 43 5.72 20.11 -16.13
N LEU A 44 6.80 20.65 -16.68
CA LEU A 44 8.18 20.23 -16.32
C LEU A 44 8.68 21.14 -15.19
N TYR A 45 8.91 20.52 -14.02
CA TYR A 45 9.43 21.20 -12.83
C TYR A 45 10.51 20.38 -12.18
N HIS A 46 11.52 21.03 -11.63
CA HIS A 46 12.60 20.42 -10.85
C HIS A 46 12.54 20.99 -9.43
N GLU A 47 12.53 20.14 -8.44
CA GLU A 47 12.40 20.54 -7.05
C GLU A 47 13.28 19.66 -6.15
N LYS A 48 14.08 20.28 -5.29
CA LYS A 48 14.80 19.58 -4.21
C LYS A 48 13.83 19.35 -3.05
N THR A 49 13.67 18.10 -2.64
CA THR A 49 12.80 17.70 -1.53
C THR A 49 13.60 16.96 -0.46
N PRO A 50 13.05 16.76 0.75
CA PRO A 50 13.69 15.92 1.77
C PRO A 50 13.89 14.45 1.34
N HIS A 51 13.23 14.02 0.26
CA HIS A 51 13.23 12.64 -0.23
C HIS A 51 14.03 12.46 -1.54
N GLY A 52 14.75 13.48 -1.99
CA GLY A 52 15.51 13.50 -3.24
C GLY A 52 15.05 14.59 -4.21
N ILE A 53 15.60 14.57 -5.42
CA ILE A 53 15.21 15.52 -6.47
C ILE A 53 13.92 15.03 -7.13
N ARG A 54 12.86 15.84 -7.07
CA ARG A 54 11.61 15.59 -7.78
C ARG A 54 11.63 16.24 -9.16
N ILE A 55 11.41 15.45 -10.19
CA ILE A 55 11.18 15.95 -11.54
C ILE A 55 9.72 15.65 -11.90
N THR A 56 8.95 16.69 -12.12
CA THR A 56 7.56 16.57 -12.57
C THR A 56 7.53 16.74 -14.08
N VAL A 57 6.83 15.86 -14.80
CA VAL A 57 6.74 15.89 -16.27
C VAL A 57 5.31 16.01 -16.76
N PRO A 58 5.08 16.61 -17.95
CA PRO A 58 3.76 16.71 -18.56
C PRO A 58 3.07 15.35 -18.67
N SER A 59 1.82 15.32 -18.27
CA SER A 59 1.07 14.07 -18.11
C SER A 59 -0.39 14.22 -18.54
N MET A 60 -1.06 13.10 -18.70
CA MET A 60 -2.48 13.01 -19.01
C MET A 60 -3.26 12.59 -17.77
N VAL A 61 -4.38 13.24 -17.48
CA VAL A 61 -5.31 12.83 -16.44
C VAL A 61 -6.06 11.58 -16.92
N ILE A 62 -6.16 10.58 -16.04
CA ILE A 62 -6.99 9.41 -16.32
C ILE A 62 -8.43 9.76 -15.96
N PRO A 63 -9.39 9.66 -16.89
CA PRO A 63 -10.79 9.91 -16.59
C PRO A 63 -11.29 9.04 -15.43
N PHE A 64 -12.17 9.58 -14.61
CA PHE A 64 -12.81 8.87 -13.47
C PHE A 64 -11.87 8.29 -12.42
N SER A 65 -10.56 8.56 -12.51
CA SER A 65 -9.55 8.04 -11.57
C SER A 65 -9.42 8.84 -10.26
N GLY A 66 -10.18 9.93 -10.11
CA GLY A 66 -10.02 10.86 -8.97
C GLY A 66 -8.71 11.68 -9.05
N GLY A 67 -8.28 12.01 -10.29
CA GLY A 67 -7.14 12.90 -10.54
C GLY A 67 -5.80 12.22 -10.73
N TYR A 68 -5.75 10.90 -10.87
CA TYR A 68 -4.52 10.22 -11.24
C TYR A 68 -4.07 10.59 -12.66
N ARG A 69 -2.75 10.63 -12.82
CA ARG A 69 -2.09 11.02 -14.06
C ARG A 69 -1.10 9.96 -14.51
N ILE A 70 -0.89 9.87 -15.82
CA ILE A 70 0.14 9.05 -16.46
C ILE A 70 1.03 9.91 -17.35
N ILE A 71 2.31 9.58 -17.41
CA ILE A 71 3.31 10.25 -18.23
C ILE A 71 2.98 10.02 -19.70
N LYS A 72 2.94 11.09 -20.50
CA LYS A 72 2.54 11.05 -21.92
C LYS A 72 3.60 10.44 -22.82
N SER A 73 4.88 10.70 -22.55
CA SER A 73 5.94 10.46 -23.52
C SER A 73 7.11 9.67 -22.95
N ASN A 74 7.20 8.40 -23.32
CA ASN A 74 8.38 7.58 -23.02
C ASN A 74 9.65 8.09 -23.74
N ARG A 75 9.53 8.78 -24.87
CA ARG A 75 10.67 9.42 -25.55
C ARG A 75 11.27 10.53 -24.71
N GLN A 76 10.41 11.40 -24.12
CA GLN A 76 10.86 12.44 -23.21
C GLN A 76 11.59 11.86 -22.01
N ILE A 77 11.03 10.81 -21.39
CA ILE A 77 11.67 10.12 -20.25
C ILE A 77 13.04 9.58 -20.65
N LYS A 78 13.16 8.89 -21.80
CA LYS A 78 14.45 8.34 -22.27
C LYS A 78 15.49 9.44 -22.51
N ASN A 79 15.12 10.58 -23.07
CA ASN A 79 16.01 11.72 -23.28
C ASN A 79 16.48 12.30 -21.92
N MET A 80 15.58 12.41 -20.93
CA MET A 80 15.94 12.85 -19.58
C MET A 80 16.90 11.86 -18.90
N LEU A 81 16.66 10.57 -19.04
CA LEU A 81 17.51 9.51 -18.50
C LEU A 81 18.93 9.54 -19.12
N LEU A 82 19.04 9.84 -20.43
CA LEU A 82 20.34 10.05 -21.09
C LEU A 82 21.11 11.22 -20.44
N ALA A 83 20.45 12.36 -20.25
CA ALA A 83 21.07 13.53 -19.62
C ALA A 83 21.44 13.30 -18.14
N LEU A 84 20.60 12.54 -17.43
CA LEU A 84 20.82 12.25 -16.01
C LEU A 84 21.86 11.15 -15.77
N SER A 85 22.14 10.27 -16.76
CA SER A 85 23.11 9.18 -16.69
C SER A 85 22.98 8.33 -15.41
N PRO A 86 21.86 7.63 -15.17
CA PRO A 86 21.67 6.82 -13.97
C PRO A 86 22.49 5.53 -13.99
N ASP A 87 22.91 5.09 -12.81
CA ASP A 87 23.45 3.75 -12.59
C ASP A 87 22.32 2.70 -12.50
N ARG A 88 21.14 3.14 -12.04
CA ARG A 88 19.97 2.28 -11.81
C ARG A 88 18.66 3.00 -12.07
N ILE A 89 17.72 2.30 -12.68
CA ILE A 89 16.37 2.79 -12.95
C ILE A 89 15.35 1.88 -12.26
N GLU A 90 14.49 2.47 -11.47
CA GLU A 90 13.35 1.83 -10.81
C GLU A 90 12.05 2.35 -11.43
N VAL A 91 11.05 1.48 -11.62
CA VAL A 91 9.80 1.85 -12.25
C VAL A 91 8.63 1.37 -11.41
N SER A 92 7.75 2.29 -11.00
CA SER A 92 6.47 2.00 -10.35
C SER A 92 5.32 2.21 -11.34
N ASP A 93 5.35 1.48 -12.44
CA ASP A 93 4.27 1.36 -13.43
C ASP A 93 4.49 0.12 -14.29
N ARG A 94 3.59 -0.81 -14.22
CA ARG A 94 3.64 -2.03 -15.01
C ARG A 94 2.97 -1.91 -16.39
N PHE A 95 2.30 -0.79 -16.71
CA PHE A 95 1.48 -0.67 -17.91
C PHE A 95 2.17 0.09 -19.04
N THR A 96 2.60 1.32 -18.78
CA THR A 96 3.02 2.25 -19.84
C THR A 96 4.54 2.43 -19.94
N LEU A 97 5.30 2.11 -18.89
CA LEU A 97 6.74 2.38 -18.81
C LEU A 97 7.65 1.17 -19.15
N SER A 98 7.08 0.02 -19.55
CA SER A 98 7.87 -1.18 -19.90
C SER A 98 8.92 -0.95 -21.00
N SER A 99 8.67 -0.02 -21.91
CA SER A 99 9.63 0.36 -22.96
C SER A 99 10.88 1.08 -22.40
N VAL A 100 10.79 1.67 -21.22
CA VAL A 100 11.92 2.30 -20.52
C VAL A 100 12.86 1.21 -20.01
N GLY A 101 12.33 0.14 -19.44
CA GLY A 101 13.12 -1.02 -18.98
C GLY A 101 13.94 -1.63 -20.12
N ARG A 102 13.31 -2.00 -21.23
CA ARG A 102 14.03 -2.55 -22.41
C ARG A 102 15.11 -1.61 -22.94
N TRP A 103 14.80 -0.31 -23.01
CA TRP A 103 15.75 0.70 -23.47
C TRP A 103 16.95 0.83 -22.53
N ALA A 104 16.75 0.81 -21.22
CA ALA A 104 17.80 0.89 -20.23
C ALA A 104 18.66 -0.38 -20.19
N LYS A 105 18.02 -1.55 -20.28
CA LYS A 105 18.68 -2.85 -20.33
C LYS A 105 19.63 -2.96 -21.56
N SER A 106 19.23 -2.45 -22.73
CA SER A 106 20.12 -2.39 -23.91
C SER A 106 21.34 -1.50 -23.71
N ARG A 107 21.37 -0.66 -22.66
CA ARG A 107 22.49 0.21 -22.26
C ARG A 107 23.24 -0.29 -21.03
N LYS A 108 22.94 -1.51 -20.58
CA LYS A 108 23.54 -2.14 -19.38
C LYS A 108 23.30 -1.35 -18.09
N ILE A 109 22.19 -0.56 -18.03
CA ILE A 109 21.74 0.12 -16.82
C ILE A 109 20.85 -0.87 -16.06
N THR A 110 21.12 -1.08 -14.77
CA THR A 110 20.30 -1.96 -13.93
C THR A 110 18.87 -1.46 -13.83
N THR A 111 17.89 -2.32 -14.05
CA THR A 111 16.47 -1.97 -14.12
C THR A 111 15.61 -2.82 -13.19
N LEU A 112 14.72 -2.15 -12.45
CA LEU A 112 13.75 -2.80 -11.58
C LEU A 112 12.33 -2.30 -11.88
N VAL A 113 11.34 -3.17 -11.80
CA VAL A 113 9.93 -2.79 -11.85
C VAL A 113 9.19 -3.28 -10.62
N PHE A 114 8.44 -2.38 -9.98
CA PHE A 114 7.58 -2.73 -8.85
C PHE A 114 6.19 -3.16 -9.33
N SER A 115 5.73 -4.29 -8.80
CA SER A 115 4.36 -4.77 -8.96
C SER A 115 3.53 -4.34 -7.76
N HIS A 116 2.96 -3.14 -7.82
CA HIS A 116 2.12 -2.60 -6.75
C HIS A 116 0.68 -3.12 -6.78
N GLU A 117 0.24 -3.73 -7.88
CA GLU A 117 -1.11 -4.25 -8.06
C GLU A 117 -1.08 -5.65 -8.69
N THR A 118 -2.16 -6.42 -8.50
CA THR A 118 -2.44 -7.61 -9.31
C THR A 118 -3.27 -7.22 -10.54
N LEU A 119 -2.79 -7.53 -11.74
CA LEU A 119 -3.49 -7.17 -12.98
C LEU A 119 -4.80 -7.95 -13.13
N ARG A 120 -4.82 -9.22 -12.71
CA ARG A 120 -6.05 -10.04 -12.68
C ARG A 120 -7.08 -9.43 -11.74
N GLY A 121 -6.65 -9.00 -10.55
CA GLY A 121 -7.52 -8.35 -9.57
C GLY A 121 -8.13 -7.06 -10.09
N LEU A 122 -7.33 -6.20 -10.73
CA LEU A 122 -7.82 -4.96 -11.34
C LEU A 122 -8.81 -5.25 -12.47
N ILE A 123 -8.46 -6.15 -13.40
CA ILE A 123 -9.37 -6.50 -14.50
C ILE A 123 -10.69 -7.04 -13.95
N LYS A 124 -10.67 -7.98 -12.98
CA LYS A 124 -11.88 -8.51 -12.36
C LYS A 124 -12.73 -7.44 -11.65
N THR A 125 -12.08 -6.37 -11.14
CA THR A 125 -12.79 -5.28 -10.45
C THR A 125 -13.51 -4.34 -11.42
N TYR A 126 -12.88 -4.07 -12.56
CA TYR A 126 -13.36 -3.03 -13.49
C TYR A 126 -13.96 -3.57 -14.79
N LEU A 127 -13.74 -4.85 -15.14
CA LEU A 127 -14.21 -5.48 -16.37
C LEU A 127 -14.96 -6.78 -16.10
N PRO A 128 -16.00 -7.12 -16.87
CA PRO A 128 -16.85 -8.28 -16.62
C PRO A 128 -16.28 -9.62 -17.14
N PHE A 129 -15.05 -9.65 -17.65
CA PHE A 129 -14.47 -10.83 -18.28
C PHE A 129 -13.11 -11.22 -17.68
N SER A 130 -12.74 -12.49 -17.81
CA SER A 130 -11.42 -13.00 -17.45
C SER A 130 -10.45 -12.83 -18.60
N ALA A 131 -9.33 -12.17 -18.32
CA ALA A 131 -8.29 -11.90 -19.30
C ALA A 131 -6.97 -12.66 -18.98
N LYS A 132 -7.06 -13.92 -18.48
CA LYS A 132 -5.89 -14.67 -18.01
C LYS A 132 -4.74 -14.70 -19.04
N ARG A 133 -5.02 -15.08 -20.30
CA ARG A 133 -3.99 -15.16 -21.36
C ARG A 133 -3.34 -13.80 -21.62
N PHE A 134 -4.12 -12.71 -21.61
CA PHE A 134 -3.61 -11.34 -21.76
C PHE A 134 -2.73 -10.95 -20.57
N VAL A 135 -3.15 -11.24 -19.36
CA VAL A 135 -2.37 -10.97 -18.14
C VAL A 135 -1.04 -11.75 -18.18
N ASP A 136 -1.09 -13.03 -18.49
CA ASP A 136 0.11 -13.88 -18.56
C ASP A 136 1.08 -13.38 -19.64
N TRP A 137 0.58 -13.01 -20.82
CA TRP A 137 1.39 -12.42 -21.90
C TRP A 137 2.00 -11.09 -21.47
N HIS A 138 1.19 -10.20 -20.86
CA HIS A 138 1.65 -8.90 -20.38
C HIS A 138 2.73 -9.04 -19.30
N ASN A 139 2.54 -9.95 -18.33
CA ASN A 139 3.50 -10.19 -17.27
C ASN A 139 4.80 -10.78 -17.78
N ARG A 140 4.78 -11.73 -18.76
CA ARG A 140 5.99 -12.22 -19.44
C ARG A 140 6.72 -11.09 -20.15
N ARG A 141 5.99 -10.23 -20.90
CA ARG A 141 6.59 -9.09 -21.58
C ARG A 141 7.20 -8.10 -20.62
N LEU A 142 6.56 -7.88 -19.47
CA LEU A 142 7.05 -6.98 -18.42
C LEU A 142 8.32 -7.56 -17.78
N SER A 143 8.30 -8.79 -17.31
CA SER A 143 9.47 -9.43 -16.67
C SER A 143 10.70 -9.47 -17.59
N ASN A 144 10.51 -9.78 -18.87
CA ASN A 144 11.61 -9.75 -19.85
C ASN A 144 12.16 -8.34 -20.12
N SER A 145 11.41 -7.29 -19.78
CA SER A 145 11.80 -5.91 -20.03
C SER A 145 12.68 -5.32 -18.93
N PHE A 146 12.79 -5.97 -17.78
CA PHE A 146 13.55 -5.52 -16.61
C PHE A 146 14.52 -6.60 -16.12
N ASP A 147 15.55 -6.20 -15.37
CA ASP A 147 16.46 -7.15 -14.74
C ASP A 147 15.83 -7.80 -13.50
N TYR A 148 14.98 -7.04 -12.77
CA TYR A 148 14.25 -7.52 -11.59
C TYR A 148 12.80 -7.07 -11.60
N VAL A 149 11.91 -7.98 -11.21
CA VAL A 149 10.51 -7.70 -10.87
C VAL A 149 10.38 -7.73 -9.36
N ILE A 150 9.99 -6.63 -8.76
CA ILE A 150 9.85 -6.49 -7.30
C ILE A 150 8.38 -6.66 -6.93
N ALA A 151 8.08 -7.67 -6.13
CA ALA A 151 6.78 -7.89 -5.50
C ALA A 151 6.90 -7.74 -3.99
N THR A 152 5.87 -7.23 -3.33
CA THR A 152 5.93 -6.90 -1.90
C THR A 152 5.53 -8.06 -0.99
N THR A 153 4.80 -9.06 -1.53
CA THR A 153 4.25 -10.21 -0.79
C THR A 153 4.14 -11.42 -1.71
N LYS A 154 3.88 -12.60 -1.15
CA LYS A 154 3.56 -13.82 -1.92
C LYS A 154 2.30 -13.61 -2.78
N PHE A 155 1.29 -12.93 -2.25
CA PHE A 155 0.09 -12.58 -3.00
C PHE A 155 0.43 -11.68 -4.22
N ALA A 156 1.22 -10.63 -4.02
CA ALA A 156 1.64 -9.74 -5.10
C ALA A 156 2.51 -10.44 -6.16
N SER A 157 3.27 -11.45 -5.77
CA SER A 157 4.13 -12.23 -6.67
C SER A 157 3.38 -13.34 -7.44
N SER A 158 2.19 -13.73 -6.98
CA SER A 158 1.46 -14.91 -7.47
C SER A 158 1.26 -14.96 -8.99
N GLU A 159 0.96 -13.82 -9.63
CA GLU A 159 0.78 -13.73 -11.09
C GLU A 159 2.09 -14.00 -11.86
N PHE A 160 3.23 -13.60 -11.31
CA PHE A 160 4.56 -13.81 -11.89
C PHE A 160 5.08 -15.22 -11.62
N THR A 161 4.88 -15.74 -10.41
CA THR A 161 5.18 -17.12 -10.04
C THR A 161 4.42 -18.11 -10.94
N ALA A 162 3.13 -17.84 -11.20
CA ALA A 162 2.28 -18.69 -12.06
C ALA A 162 2.76 -18.80 -13.52
N ILE A 163 3.59 -17.88 -14.00
CA ILE A 163 4.18 -17.91 -15.34
C ILE A 163 5.66 -18.27 -15.36
N GLY A 164 6.23 -18.68 -14.21
CA GLY A 164 7.63 -19.08 -14.08
C GLY A 164 8.63 -17.93 -14.25
N THR A 165 8.34 -16.75 -13.67
CA THR A 165 9.24 -15.59 -13.74
C THR A 165 10.49 -15.82 -12.88
N GLU A 166 11.68 -15.89 -13.50
CA GLU A 166 12.95 -16.19 -12.83
C GLU A 166 13.57 -14.98 -12.10
N ASN A 167 13.33 -13.78 -12.61
CA ASN A 167 13.86 -12.52 -12.06
C ASN A 167 12.90 -11.84 -11.06
N LEU A 168 12.00 -12.61 -10.47
CA LEU A 168 11.07 -12.16 -9.44
C LEU A 168 11.76 -12.13 -8.07
N ILE A 169 11.74 -10.98 -7.42
CA ILE A 169 12.28 -10.80 -6.07
C ILE A 169 11.17 -10.27 -5.16
N GLN A 170 11.02 -10.88 -4.01
CA GLN A 170 10.09 -10.38 -3.00
C GLN A 170 10.82 -9.44 -2.04
N VAL A 171 10.35 -8.18 -1.96
CA VAL A 171 10.87 -7.17 -1.03
C VAL A 171 9.68 -6.54 -0.31
N PRO A 172 9.40 -6.90 0.95
CA PRO A 172 8.34 -6.29 1.74
C PRO A 172 8.57 -4.80 1.92
N LEU A 173 7.48 -4.02 1.95
CA LEU A 173 7.54 -2.61 2.32
C LEU A 173 7.67 -2.49 3.85
N GLY A 174 8.13 -1.33 4.29
CA GLY A 174 8.28 -1.04 5.70
C GLY A 174 7.18 -0.13 6.26
N VAL A 175 7.24 0.09 7.57
CA VAL A 175 6.43 1.06 8.30
C VAL A 175 7.32 2.01 9.10
N ASP A 176 6.86 3.25 9.28
CA ASP A 176 7.52 4.26 10.12
C ASP A 176 7.11 4.05 11.59
N LEU A 177 7.86 3.18 12.28
CA LEU A 177 7.65 2.83 13.69
C LEU A 177 7.84 4.01 14.67
N LYS A 178 8.53 5.09 14.23
CA LYS A 178 8.67 6.31 15.03
C LYS A 178 7.39 7.14 15.02
N THR A 179 6.76 7.23 13.84
CA THR A 179 5.50 7.96 13.68
C THR A 179 4.31 7.11 14.11
N PHE A 180 4.24 5.84 13.73
CA PHE A 180 3.15 4.94 14.11
C PHE A 180 3.55 4.09 15.31
N SER A 181 2.95 4.39 16.45
CA SER A 181 3.29 3.75 17.74
C SER A 181 2.07 3.74 18.66
N PRO A 182 1.92 2.72 19.53
CA PRO A 182 0.88 2.70 20.56
C PRO A 182 0.92 3.90 21.51
N LYS A 183 2.09 4.55 21.64
CA LYS A 183 2.29 5.76 22.46
C LYS A 183 1.47 6.96 21.98
N ASN A 184 1.02 6.95 20.71
CA ASN A 184 0.18 8.01 20.15
C ASN A 184 -1.32 7.85 20.46
N ARG A 185 -1.70 6.81 21.24
CA ARG A 185 -3.08 6.62 21.66
C ARG A 185 -3.52 7.77 22.55
N ASP A 186 -4.56 8.47 22.10
CA ASP A 186 -5.14 9.63 22.76
C ASP A 186 -6.59 9.30 23.16
N LEU A 187 -6.83 9.21 24.48
CA LEU A 187 -8.13 8.83 25.03
C LEU A 187 -9.17 9.96 24.85
N GLU A 188 -8.74 11.21 24.88
CA GLU A 188 -9.62 12.35 24.64
C GLU A 188 -10.08 12.37 23.17
N LEU A 189 -9.15 12.21 22.23
CA LEU A 189 -9.47 12.06 20.81
C LEU A 189 -10.39 10.86 20.58
N ARG A 190 -10.11 9.71 21.21
CA ARG A 190 -10.97 8.52 21.11
C ARG A 190 -12.40 8.84 21.56
N THR A 191 -12.56 9.49 22.71
CA THR A 191 -13.88 9.89 23.25
C THR A 191 -14.62 10.82 22.29
N LYS A 192 -13.93 11.82 21.74
CA LYS A 192 -14.49 12.74 20.73
C LYS A 192 -14.95 12.00 19.46
N LEU A 193 -14.20 11.00 19.02
CA LEU A 193 -14.55 10.23 17.83
C LEU A 193 -15.68 9.22 18.09
N LEU A 194 -15.73 8.63 19.28
CA LEU A 194 -16.78 7.68 19.69
C LEU A 194 -18.16 8.30 19.83
N LYS A 195 -18.27 9.56 20.30
CA LYS A 195 -19.55 10.26 20.49
C LYS A 195 -20.60 9.40 21.22
N GLY A 196 -20.21 8.73 22.29
CA GLY A 196 -21.07 7.85 23.08
C GLY A 196 -21.11 6.39 22.65
N GLY A 197 -20.39 5.98 21.61
CA GLY A 197 -20.19 4.56 21.28
C GLY A 197 -19.17 3.88 22.21
N GLU A 198 -19.03 2.57 22.09
CA GLU A 198 -18.08 1.77 22.88
C GLU A 198 -16.87 1.32 22.07
N ILE A 199 -17.10 0.93 20.81
CA ILE A 199 -16.08 0.39 19.91
C ILE A 199 -15.84 1.35 18.75
N LEU A 200 -14.59 1.78 18.58
CA LEU A 200 -14.16 2.68 17.49
C LEU A 200 -13.52 1.87 16.36
N LEU A 201 -14.24 1.74 15.25
CA LEU A 201 -13.78 1.11 14.02
C LEU A 201 -13.15 2.15 13.11
N LEU A 202 -12.02 1.81 12.49
CA LEU A 202 -11.29 2.65 11.54
C LEU A 202 -11.25 2.01 10.16
N HIS A 203 -11.60 2.77 9.11
CA HIS A 203 -11.23 2.47 7.74
C HIS A 203 -10.27 3.55 7.25
N CYS A 204 -8.99 3.22 7.08
CA CYS A 204 -7.98 4.15 6.60
C CYS A 204 -7.51 3.77 5.21
N GLY A 205 -7.86 4.60 4.21
CA GLY A 205 -7.48 4.34 2.84
C GLY A 205 -8.26 5.13 1.81
N ARG A 206 -7.97 4.88 0.53
CA ARG A 206 -8.70 5.49 -0.58
C ARG A 206 -10.12 4.91 -0.68
N LEU A 207 -11.10 5.77 -0.84
CA LEU A 207 -12.50 5.36 -1.01
C LEU A 207 -12.80 5.07 -2.49
N SER A 208 -12.30 3.93 -2.98
CA SER A 208 -12.37 3.51 -4.39
C SER A 208 -12.84 2.05 -4.53
N PRO A 209 -13.35 1.65 -5.71
CA PRO A 209 -13.99 0.35 -5.90
C PRO A 209 -13.12 -0.86 -5.53
N GLU A 210 -11.81 -0.81 -5.81
CA GLU A 210 -10.86 -1.89 -5.50
C GLU A 210 -10.60 -2.05 -3.99
N LYS A 211 -10.85 -1.00 -3.19
CA LYS A 211 -10.69 -1.01 -1.73
C LYS A 211 -11.94 -1.47 -0.99
N LYS A 212 -13.06 -1.62 -1.68
CA LYS A 212 -14.35 -2.10 -1.12
C LYS A 212 -14.76 -1.41 0.20
N PRO A 213 -14.70 -0.06 0.30
CA PRO A 213 -15.00 0.62 1.57
C PRO A 213 -16.44 0.40 2.06
N GLU A 214 -17.40 0.08 1.16
CA GLU A 214 -18.77 -0.26 1.51
C GLU A 214 -18.89 -1.44 2.46
N ARG A 215 -17.94 -2.38 2.47
CA ARG A 215 -17.94 -3.52 3.39
C ARG A 215 -17.81 -3.10 4.85
N SER A 216 -17.06 -2.02 5.13
CA SER A 216 -16.97 -1.48 6.49
C SER A 216 -18.31 -0.95 7.00
N ILE A 217 -19.13 -0.32 6.13
CA ILE A 217 -20.50 0.10 6.45
C ILE A 217 -21.38 -1.13 6.68
N GLN A 218 -21.31 -2.14 5.81
CA GLN A 218 -22.06 -3.37 5.95
C GLN A 218 -21.74 -4.09 7.25
N ALA A 219 -20.45 -4.20 7.61
CA ALA A 219 -20.01 -4.77 8.88
C ALA A 219 -20.56 -3.98 10.09
N LEU A 220 -20.50 -2.64 10.05
CA LEU A 220 -21.08 -1.82 11.10
C LEU A 220 -22.58 -2.05 11.25
N ARG A 221 -23.34 -2.14 10.14
CA ARG A 221 -24.79 -2.43 10.19
C ARG A 221 -25.09 -3.76 10.87
N GLU A 222 -24.31 -4.80 10.56
CA GLU A 222 -24.45 -6.12 11.19
C GLU A 222 -24.13 -6.07 12.69
N LEU A 223 -23.07 -5.37 13.09
CA LEU A 223 -22.73 -5.19 14.51
C LEU A 223 -23.81 -4.46 15.29
N LEU A 224 -24.37 -3.39 14.73
CA LEU A 224 -25.47 -2.63 15.35
C LEU A 224 -26.74 -3.51 15.51
N LYS A 225 -27.10 -4.32 14.52
CA LYS A 225 -28.21 -5.28 14.62
C LYS A 225 -28.03 -6.30 15.76
N ARG A 226 -26.77 -6.65 16.07
CA ARG A 226 -26.41 -7.56 17.17
C ARG A 226 -26.26 -6.86 18.52
N GLY A 227 -26.59 -5.57 18.61
CA GLY A 227 -26.50 -4.79 19.85
C GLY A 227 -25.09 -4.31 20.20
N VAL A 228 -24.10 -4.44 19.31
CA VAL A 228 -22.75 -3.91 19.51
C VAL A 228 -22.75 -2.40 19.28
N ASN A 229 -22.50 -1.60 20.32
CA ASN A 229 -22.44 -0.14 20.24
C ASN A 229 -21.13 0.32 19.59
N ALA A 230 -21.01 0.14 18.27
CA ALA A 230 -19.82 0.48 17.49
C ALA A 230 -20.03 1.75 16.67
N ARG A 231 -18.92 2.46 16.41
CA ARG A 231 -18.84 3.61 15.53
C ARG A 231 -17.74 3.44 14.49
N LEU A 232 -17.99 3.86 13.25
CA LEU A 232 -17.01 3.77 12.17
C LEU A 232 -16.49 5.15 11.78
N ILE A 233 -15.17 5.29 11.68
CA ILE A 233 -14.53 6.46 11.09
C ILE A 233 -13.84 6.10 9.79
N TYR A 234 -14.03 6.95 8.77
CA TYR A 234 -13.30 6.90 7.52
C TYR A 234 -12.20 7.96 7.49
N VAL A 235 -10.97 7.54 7.24
CA VAL A 235 -9.83 8.41 6.94
C VAL A 235 -9.43 8.19 5.49
N GLY A 236 -9.47 9.26 4.70
CA GLY A 236 -9.17 9.24 3.28
C GLY A 236 -10.29 9.82 2.41
N THR A 237 -10.05 9.87 1.12
CA THR A 237 -10.99 10.36 0.11
C THR A 237 -10.97 9.48 -1.11
N GLY A 238 -11.96 9.62 -1.98
CA GLY A 238 -12.00 8.86 -3.23
C GLY A 238 -13.33 9.01 -3.97
N PRO A 239 -13.45 8.39 -5.15
CA PRO A 239 -14.66 8.52 -5.99
C PRO A 239 -15.94 8.01 -5.33
N LEU A 240 -15.84 7.09 -4.36
CA LEU A 240 -17.01 6.53 -3.66
C LEU A 240 -17.47 7.37 -2.45
N HIS A 241 -16.76 8.45 -2.09
CA HIS A 241 -17.05 9.24 -0.89
C HIS A 241 -18.54 9.66 -0.79
N LYS A 242 -19.08 10.29 -1.85
CA LYS A 242 -20.47 10.74 -1.88
C LYS A 242 -21.45 9.59 -1.65
N LYS A 243 -21.29 8.48 -2.38
CA LYS A 243 -22.14 7.30 -2.26
C LYS A 243 -22.09 6.70 -0.85
N LEU A 244 -20.90 6.59 -0.26
CA LEU A 244 -20.73 6.05 1.09
C LEU A 244 -21.38 6.97 2.14
N TYR A 245 -21.19 8.29 2.01
CA TYR A 245 -21.82 9.27 2.90
C TYR A 245 -23.35 9.16 2.85
N GLU A 246 -23.92 9.13 1.65
CA GLU A 246 -25.38 9.00 1.47
C GLU A 246 -25.94 7.69 2.02
N SER A 247 -25.23 6.56 1.81
CA SER A 247 -25.66 5.26 2.26
C SER A 247 -25.46 5.00 3.75
N SER A 248 -24.86 5.89 4.50
CA SER A 248 -24.56 5.71 5.94
C SER A 248 -25.16 6.79 6.84
N ARG A 249 -26.07 7.61 6.34
CA ARG A 249 -26.69 8.70 7.11
C ARG A 249 -27.47 8.25 8.35
N ASP A 250 -27.97 7.03 8.32
CA ASP A 250 -28.82 6.40 9.35
C ASP A 250 -28.02 5.64 10.41
N ILE A 251 -26.68 5.59 10.30
CA ILE A 251 -25.82 4.85 11.22
C ILE A 251 -24.62 5.69 11.67
N PRO A 252 -23.95 5.35 12.79
CA PRO A 252 -22.90 6.15 13.39
C PRO A 252 -21.58 6.09 12.60
N VAL A 253 -21.50 6.79 11.50
CA VAL A 253 -20.31 6.91 10.64
C VAL A 253 -19.81 8.36 10.64
N THR A 254 -18.48 8.54 10.68
CA THR A 254 -17.82 9.84 10.56
C THR A 254 -16.77 9.81 9.46
N PHE A 255 -16.76 10.80 8.56
CA PHE A 255 -15.78 10.95 7.50
C PHE A 255 -14.81 12.08 7.88
N LEU A 256 -13.56 11.75 8.18
CA LEU A 256 -12.51 12.73 8.52
C LEU A 256 -11.81 13.32 7.29
N GLY A 257 -12.07 12.73 6.09
CA GLY A 257 -11.40 13.16 4.88
C GLY A 257 -9.93 12.74 4.84
N TYR A 258 -9.15 13.39 3.97
CA TYR A 258 -7.71 13.14 3.85
C TYR A 258 -6.96 13.90 4.95
N ILE A 259 -6.22 13.18 5.78
CA ILE A 259 -5.37 13.73 6.83
C ILE A 259 -3.95 13.85 6.29
N SER A 260 -3.43 15.06 6.16
CA SER A 260 -2.06 15.35 5.69
C SER A 260 -1.03 15.36 6.80
N ASP A 261 -1.44 15.71 8.01
CA ASP A 261 -0.59 15.66 9.20
C ASP A 261 -0.42 14.21 9.67
N LYS A 262 0.79 13.70 9.51
CA LYS A 262 1.11 12.32 9.88
C LYS A 262 1.01 12.06 11.39
N ARG A 263 1.28 13.05 12.24
CA ARG A 263 1.18 12.90 13.70
C ARG A 263 -0.28 12.76 14.12
N TYR A 264 -1.14 13.62 13.59
CA TYR A 264 -2.57 13.52 13.83
C TYR A 264 -3.14 12.20 13.26
N LEU A 265 -2.72 11.79 12.06
CA LEU A 265 -3.10 10.48 11.51
C LEU A 265 -2.69 9.34 12.44
N ALA A 266 -1.46 9.34 12.94
CA ALA A 266 -0.97 8.32 13.87
C ALA A 266 -1.78 8.29 15.18
N SER A 267 -2.16 9.45 15.72
CA SER A 267 -3.05 9.52 16.90
C SER A 267 -4.43 8.96 16.59
N VAL A 268 -5.03 9.27 15.44
CA VAL A 268 -6.32 8.70 15.03
C VAL A 268 -6.24 7.18 14.91
N VAL A 269 -5.19 6.65 14.26
CA VAL A 269 -4.99 5.21 14.06
C VAL A 269 -4.77 4.50 15.40
N ALA A 270 -3.91 5.04 16.28
CA ALA A 270 -3.64 4.46 17.59
C ALA A 270 -4.86 4.51 18.54
N SER A 271 -5.72 5.52 18.38
CA SER A 271 -6.92 5.71 19.21
C SER A 271 -8.09 4.82 18.77
N ALA A 272 -8.06 4.23 17.58
CA ALA A 272 -9.04 3.25 17.15
C ALA A 272 -8.90 1.93 17.93
N ASP A 273 -10.00 1.19 18.02
CA ASP A 273 -9.99 -0.14 18.64
C ASP A 273 -9.69 -1.23 17.62
N ILE A 274 -10.23 -1.11 16.42
CA ILE A 274 -10.05 -2.08 15.33
C ILE A 274 -9.95 -1.34 13.99
N SER A 275 -8.98 -1.72 13.16
CA SER A 275 -8.85 -1.22 11.78
C SER A 275 -9.42 -2.23 10.79
N ILE A 276 -10.12 -1.74 9.77
CA ILE A 276 -10.78 -2.58 8.74
C ILE A 276 -10.10 -2.31 7.38
N ALA A 277 -9.53 -3.36 6.78
CA ALA A 277 -8.89 -3.35 5.47
C ALA A 277 -9.64 -4.27 4.50
N PRO A 278 -10.82 -3.87 3.96
CA PRO A 278 -11.72 -4.78 3.27
C PRO A 278 -11.39 -4.98 1.77
N GLY A 279 -10.32 -4.38 1.27
CA GLY A 279 -9.88 -4.49 -0.11
C GLY A 279 -9.39 -5.90 -0.45
N PRO A 280 -10.04 -6.63 -1.39
CA PRO A 280 -9.73 -8.04 -1.67
C PRO A 280 -8.50 -8.25 -2.54
N ILE A 281 -7.92 -7.19 -3.08
CA ILE A 281 -6.77 -7.22 -4.01
C ILE A 281 -5.59 -6.39 -3.53
N GLU A 282 -5.52 -6.14 -2.22
CA GLU A 282 -4.38 -5.46 -1.61
C GLU A 282 -3.12 -6.29 -1.78
N THR A 283 -2.09 -5.69 -2.36
CA THR A 283 -0.79 -6.34 -2.57
C THR A 283 0.16 -6.17 -1.38
N PHE A 284 -0.12 -5.23 -0.48
CA PHE A 284 0.60 -5.02 0.77
C PHE A 284 -0.30 -4.39 1.84
N CYS A 285 -0.93 -3.22 1.55
CA CYS A 285 -1.75 -2.44 2.45
C CYS A 285 -0.97 -1.77 3.59
N LEU A 286 -0.24 -0.69 3.28
CA LEU A 286 0.52 0.10 4.28
C LEU A 286 -0.34 0.54 5.46
N SER A 287 -1.61 0.94 5.24
CA SER A 287 -2.49 1.38 6.34
C SER A 287 -2.82 0.27 7.35
N ALA A 288 -2.86 -1.00 6.91
CA ALA A 288 -3.01 -2.13 7.83
C ALA A 288 -1.74 -2.31 8.68
N LEU A 289 -0.56 -2.20 8.07
CA LEU A 289 0.70 -2.28 8.79
C LEU A 289 0.92 -1.07 9.72
N GLU A 290 0.51 0.14 9.30
CA GLU A 290 0.48 1.36 10.13
C GLU A 290 -0.46 1.19 11.34
N SER A 291 -1.59 0.49 11.15
CA SER A 291 -2.51 0.14 12.24
C SER A 291 -1.86 -0.82 13.24
N LEU A 292 -1.23 -1.90 12.79
CA LEU A 292 -0.49 -2.81 13.67
C LEU A 292 0.62 -2.07 14.41
N ALA A 293 1.42 -1.25 13.72
CA ALA A 293 2.48 -0.44 14.33
C ALA A 293 1.94 0.49 15.43
N SER A 294 0.71 0.96 15.29
CA SER A 294 0.01 1.79 16.27
C SER A 294 -0.67 0.98 17.40
N GLY A 295 -0.49 -0.33 17.44
CA GLY A 295 -1.13 -1.23 18.41
C GLY A 295 -2.62 -1.45 18.12
N THR A 296 -3.08 -1.23 16.90
CA THR A 296 -4.49 -1.40 16.52
C THR A 296 -4.65 -2.67 15.69
N PRO A 297 -5.35 -3.70 16.20
CA PRO A 297 -5.58 -4.95 15.48
C PRO A 297 -6.39 -4.72 14.20
N VAL A 298 -6.19 -5.59 13.21
CA VAL A 298 -6.73 -5.43 11.85
C VAL A 298 -7.68 -6.56 11.48
N VAL A 299 -8.82 -6.22 10.86
CA VAL A 299 -9.66 -7.15 10.10
C VAL A 299 -9.45 -6.89 8.61
N ALA A 300 -9.03 -7.91 7.88
CA ALA A 300 -8.72 -7.79 6.45
C ALA A 300 -9.48 -8.83 5.60
N ALA A 301 -9.61 -8.54 4.31
CA ALA A 301 -10.13 -9.53 3.36
C ALA A 301 -9.16 -10.73 3.24
N GLU A 302 -9.68 -11.95 3.34
CA GLU A 302 -8.90 -13.19 3.22
C GLU A 302 -8.17 -13.32 1.87
N THR A 303 -8.73 -12.71 0.82
CA THR A 303 -8.17 -12.71 -0.53
C THR A 303 -7.15 -11.59 -0.78
N SER A 304 -6.60 -11.00 0.28
CA SER A 304 -5.59 -9.94 0.21
C SER A 304 -4.27 -10.37 0.82
N ALA A 305 -3.20 -9.64 0.49
CA ALA A 305 -1.89 -9.87 1.08
C ALA A 305 -1.82 -9.59 2.59
N VAL A 306 -2.79 -8.89 3.17
CA VAL A 306 -2.77 -8.50 4.59
C VAL A 306 -2.72 -9.72 5.50
N GLY A 307 -3.35 -10.83 5.10
CA GLY A 307 -3.28 -12.11 5.82
C GLY A 307 -1.86 -12.61 6.04
N GLU A 308 -0.91 -12.30 5.15
CA GLU A 308 0.48 -12.77 5.25
C GLU A 308 1.21 -12.22 6.48
N PHE A 309 0.82 -11.06 6.99
CA PHE A 309 1.40 -10.49 8.20
C PHE A 309 0.45 -10.46 9.41
N LEU A 310 -0.80 -10.93 9.26
CA LEU A 310 -1.72 -11.15 10.37
C LEU A 310 -1.63 -12.57 10.97
N LEU A 311 -1.27 -13.57 10.15
CA LEU A 311 -1.40 -15.00 10.45
C LEU A 311 -0.03 -15.68 10.60
N VAL A 312 0.97 -15.00 11.17
CA VAL A 312 2.34 -15.53 11.24
C VAL A 312 2.44 -16.73 12.18
N ASN A 313 1.72 -16.73 13.30
CA ASN A 313 1.60 -17.90 14.23
C ASN A 313 0.24 -17.90 14.92
N THR A 314 -0.26 -19.08 15.28
CA THR A 314 -1.54 -19.21 16.00
C THR A 314 -1.52 -18.61 17.41
N SER A 315 -0.33 -18.51 18.04
CA SER A 315 -0.13 -17.87 19.35
C SER A 315 -0.08 -16.34 19.29
N ASP A 316 0.23 -15.75 18.12
CA ASP A 316 0.51 -14.33 17.95
C ASP A 316 -0.64 -13.62 17.23
N PHE A 317 -1.83 -13.81 17.75
CA PHE A 317 -3.03 -13.14 17.24
C PHE A 317 -2.87 -11.61 17.24
N VAL A 318 -2.92 -11.00 16.06
CA VAL A 318 -2.82 -9.55 15.88
C VAL A 318 -3.96 -8.99 14.99
N GLY A 319 -4.84 -9.88 14.52
CA GLY A 319 -5.96 -9.54 13.67
C GLY A 319 -6.71 -10.75 13.15
N GLN A 320 -7.65 -10.52 12.26
CA GLN A 320 -8.47 -11.57 11.63
C GLN A 320 -8.55 -11.35 10.12
N VAL A 321 -8.67 -12.45 9.39
CA VAL A 321 -9.14 -12.40 8.01
C VAL A 321 -10.62 -12.75 7.94
N ALA A 322 -11.34 -12.14 6.99
CA ALA A 322 -12.76 -12.34 6.77
C ALA A 322 -13.05 -12.64 5.30
N ALA A 323 -14.01 -13.49 5.04
CA ALA A 323 -14.56 -13.64 3.70
C ALA A 323 -15.17 -12.31 3.21
N ASN A 324 -15.47 -12.24 1.91
CA ASN A 324 -15.73 -10.96 1.26
C ASN A 324 -17.16 -10.40 1.47
N THR A 325 -17.78 -10.61 2.65
CA THR A 325 -19.10 -10.08 3.02
C THR A 325 -19.05 -9.20 4.28
N GLY A 326 -20.02 -8.30 4.43
CA GLY A 326 -20.15 -7.48 5.63
C GLY A 326 -20.39 -8.31 6.89
N THR A 327 -21.13 -9.41 6.78
CA THR A 327 -21.40 -10.35 7.88
C THR A 327 -20.12 -11.02 8.38
N ASP A 328 -19.27 -11.49 7.45
CA ASP A 328 -18.00 -12.12 7.83
C ASP A 328 -17.05 -11.13 8.48
N PHE A 329 -17.02 -9.88 7.99
CA PHE A 329 -16.28 -8.81 8.64
C PHE A 329 -16.80 -8.52 10.05
N ALA A 330 -18.14 -8.50 10.26
CA ALA A 330 -18.73 -8.35 11.59
C ALA A 330 -18.33 -9.50 12.52
N ASN A 331 -18.38 -10.75 12.06
CA ASN A 331 -17.94 -11.93 12.81
C ASN A 331 -16.47 -11.82 13.24
N ALA A 332 -15.60 -11.39 12.32
CA ALA A 332 -14.17 -11.20 12.61
C ALA A 332 -13.93 -10.05 13.60
N ILE A 333 -14.68 -8.96 13.49
CA ILE A 333 -14.62 -7.82 14.43
C ILE A 333 -15.04 -8.27 15.84
N GLU A 334 -16.11 -9.04 16.00
CA GLU A 334 -16.57 -9.54 17.31
C GLU A 334 -15.51 -10.41 17.99
N LYS A 335 -14.80 -11.26 17.24
CA LYS A 335 -13.68 -12.04 17.78
C LYS A 335 -12.59 -11.13 18.35
N ILE A 336 -12.23 -10.04 17.64
CA ILE A 336 -11.25 -9.06 18.13
C ILE A 336 -11.79 -8.30 19.34
N ILE A 337 -13.08 -7.95 19.39
CA ILE A 337 -13.68 -7.29 20.57
C ILE A 337 -13.53 -8.17 21.81
N VAL A 338 -13.76 -9.48 21.68
CA VAL A 338 -13.55 -10.42 22.80
C VAL A 338 -12.09 -10.40 23.24
N GLN A 339 -11.15 -10.48 22.29
CA GLN A 339 -9.72 -10.45 22.61
C GLN A 339 -9.29 -9.12 23.27
N LEU A 340 -9.78 -7.98 22.81
CA LEU A 340 -9.49 -6.68 23.44
C LEU A 340 -9.95 -6.58 24.88
N LYS A 341 -10.99 -7.33 25.27
CA LYS A 341 -11.51 -7.37 26.65
C LYS A 341 -10.75 -8.34 27.54
N THR A 342 -10.24 -9.45 26.99
CA THR A 342 -9.61 -10.55 27.74
C THR A 342 -8.09 -10.53 27.73
N ASP A 343 -7.48 -9.85 26.76
CA ASP A 343 -6.04 -9.86 26.54
C ASP A 343 -5.46 -8.45 26.43
N HIS A 344 -4.88 -7.99 27.53
CA HIS A 344 -4.25 -6.66 27.60
C HIS A 344 -2.95 -6.55 26.80
N THR A 345 -2.38 -7.65 26.31
CA THR A 345 -1.14 -7.68 25.52
C THR A 345 -1.37 -7.56 24.02
N LEU A 346 -2.62 -7.69 23.54
CA LEU A 346 -2.94 -7.67 22.11
C LEU A 346 -2.35 -6.45 21.39
N ARG A 347 -2.46 -5.26 21.96
CA ARG A 347 -1.93 -4.03 21.34
C ARG A 347 -0.40 -4.05 21.24
N SER A 348 0.28 -4.57 22.23
CA SER A 348 1.75 -4.74 22.21
C SER A 348 2.16 -5.77 21.16
N ARG A 349 1.43 -6.88 21.03
CA ARG A 349 1.70 -7.88 19.98
C ARG A 349 1.49 -7.30 18.58
N CYS A 350 0.44 -6.50 18.37
CA CYS A 350 0.26 -5.79 17.08
C CYS A 350 1.48 -4.95 16.72
N HIS A 351 1.98 -4.18 17.68
CA HIS A 351 3.17 -3.35 17.48
C HIS A 351 4.42 -4.21 17.21
N HIS A 352 4.66 -5.23 18.02
CA HIS A 352 5.78 -6.14 17.84
C HIS A 352 5.76 -6.85 16.47
N GLN A 353 4.58 -7.25 16.00
CA GLN A 353 4.44 -7.81 14.65
C GLN A 353 4.88 -6.82 13.56
N ALA A 354 4.56 -5.54 13.72
CA ALA A 354 4.96 -4.51 12.76
C ALA A 354 6.47 -4.21 12.79
N GLU A 355 7.17 -4.47 13.89
CA GLU A 355 8.63 -4.32 14.01
C GLU A 355 9.40 -5.24 13.05
N ASN A 356 8.79 -6.33 12.56
CA ASN A 356 9.36 -7.19 11.54
C ASN A 356 9.44 -6.52 10.15
N PHE A 357 8.83 -5.34 9.98
CA PHE A 357 8.76 -4.61 8.71
C PHE A 357 9.36 -3.20 8.81
N PRO A 358 10.63 -3.02 9.21
CA PRO A 358 11.24 -1.71 9.21
C PRO A 358 11.63 -1.28 7.79
N TRP A 359 11.51 0.01 7.46
CA TRP A 359 11.98 0.54 6.16
C TRP A 359 13.45 0.27 5.91
N SER A 360 14.29 0.18 6.95
CA SER A 360 15.72 -0.15 6.82
C SER A 360 15.95 -1.50 6.15
N SER A 361 15.13 -2.50 6.45
CA SER A 361 15.20 -3.82 5.81
C SER A 361 14.84 -3.74 4.32
N THR A 362 13.74 -3.06 3.97
CA THR A 362 13.36 -2.80 2.57
C THR A 362 14.49 -2.12 1.80
N ILE A 363 15.06 -1.04 2.37
CA ILE A 363 16.12 -0.25 1.73
C ILE A 363 17.38 -1.10 1.54
N SER A 364 17.79 -1.86 2.55
CA SER A 364 18.96 -2.74 2.48
C SER A 364 18.80 -3.81 1.38
N GLN A 365 17.66 -4.49 1.34
CA GLN A 365 17.35 -5.46 0.30
C GLN A 365 17.33 -4.81 -1.09
N MET A 366 16.71 -3.65 -1.25
CA MET A 366 16.71 -2.94 -2.52
C MET A 366 18.11 -2.55 -2.97
N LEU A 367 18.99 -2.09 -2.08
CA LEU A 367 20.36 -1.69 -2.40
C LEU A 367 21.30 -2.88 -2.68
N SER A 368 20.96 -4.08 -2.22
CA SER A 368 21.72 -5.30 -2.54
C SER A 368 21.53 -5.75 -3.99
N LEU A 369 20.38 -5.39 -4.62
CA LEU A 369 20.09 -5.75 -5.99
C LEU A 369 21.04 -5.02 -6.96
N GLY A 370 21.60 -5.75 -7.93
CA GLY A 370 22.48 -5.18 -8.96
C GLY A 370 23.95 -4.98 -8.54
N LYS A 371 24.34 -5.25 -7.28
CA LYS A 371 25.73 -5.51 -6.95
C LYS A 371 26.10 -6.86 -7.56
N LYS A 372 27.13 -6.91 -8.43
CA LYS A 372 27.68 -8.16 -8.93
C LYS A 372 28.18 -9.00 -7.76
N SER A 373 27.34 -9.83 -7.17
CA SER A 373 27.70 -10.89 -6.23
C SER A 373 26.57 -11.91 -6.20
N ASN A 374 26.87 -13.13 -6.55
CA ASN A 374 26.17 -14.40 -6.36
C ASN A 374 24.87 -14.31 -5.53
N VAL A 375 23.75 -14.00 -6.18
CA VAL A 375 22.43 -14.23 -5.59
C VAL A 375 22.01 -15.66 -5.95
N HIS A 376 22.75 -16.66 -5.41
CA HIS A 376 22.22 -17.99 -5.18
C HIS A 376 22.06 -18.15 -3.68
N ASN A 377 20.82 -18.43 -3.26
CA ASN A 377 20.41 -18.82 -1.89
C ASN A 377 20.30 -17.69 -0.84
N LEU A 378 19.19 -16.93 -0.88
CA LEU A 378 18.65 -16.22 0.29
C LEU A 378 17.35 -16.85 0.83
N TRP A 379 17.04 -18.11 0.41
CA TRP A 379 15.80 -18.81 0.79
C TRP A 379 16.05 -20.23 1.29
N ALA A 380 17.01 -20.40 2.21
CA ALA A 380 17.15 -21.63 2.98
C ALA A 380 17.49 -21.28 4.43
N ALA A 381 16.47 -20.85 5.17
CA ALA A 381 16.40 -20.90 6.63
C ALA A 381 14.95 -20.60 7.04
#